data_e188acb20701f13b9ac5862185c35bc9
#
_entry.id   e188acb20701f13b9ac5862185c35bc9
#
_cell.length_a   1.000
_cell.length_b   1.000
_cell.length_c   1.000
_cell.angle_alpha   90.00
_cell.angle_beta   90.00
_cell.angle_gamma   90.00
#
_symmetry.space_group_name_H-M   'P 1'
#
loop_
_entity.id
_entity.type
_entity.pdbx_description
1 polymer ?
#
loop_
_entity_poly.entity_id
_entity_poly.type
_entity_poly.pdbx_seq_one_letter_code
_entity_poly.pdbx_strand_id
1 'polypeptide(L)'
;MAGLYIHIPFCESRCIYCGFYSTTSLKLRDDYTNALCREMQMRPAKAALGSNETIETIYLGGGTPSQLNGSHLNQIFSAIRKNYTLAENMEITMECNPDDVTGDFCETLKQLPINRISMGAQTFCNERLRFLHRRHNAGEVEEAVTRLRNIGIRNISIDLMFGFPEESLSQWMSDIRHAIQLDVEHISAYSLMYEEGTPLYHMLKQGKISEIDEEYSRKMYETLIDQLTGAGYEHYEISNFARPGFRSRHNSSYWHEVPYIGIGAAAHSYNRKQRSWNIENIQTYIRSISDGILPSESEQLDIFTRYNDLITTTLRTSDGINLMKMEQEFGKELADRLLQEAQSHISRGLMKIKNGRLSLTREGLYISDDVMSDFMII
;
A
#
# COMPACT_ATOMS: atom_id res chain seq x y z
N MET A 1 -5.22 -19.27 0.08
CA MET A 1 -5.04 -17.97 0.76
C MET A 1 -5.09 -16.87 -0.29
N ALA A 2 -5.93 -15.84 -0.08
CA ALA A 2 -6.02 -14.71 -1.00
C ALA A 2 -6.37 -13.41 -0.29
N GLY A 3 -6.06 -12.27 -0.94
CA GLY A 3 -6.48 -10.94 -0.52
C GLY A 3 -7.71 -10.46 -1.27
N LEU A 4 -8.46 -9.54 -0.68
CA LEU A 4 -9.52 -8.78 -1.33
C LEU A 4 -9.21 -7.29 -1.18
N TYR A 5 -8.96 -6.60 -2.29
CA TYR A 5 -8.77 -5.17 -2.36
C TYR A 5 -10.04 -4.49 -2.88
N ILE A 6 -10.51 -3.46 -2.22
CA ILE A 6 -11.67 -2.69 -2.64
C ILE A 6 -11.24 -1.24 -2.84
N HIS A 7 -11.28 -0.80 -4.08
CA HIS A 7 -10.93 0.56 -4.43
C HIS A 7 -12.09 1.50 -4.19
N ILE A 8 -11.89 2.49 -3.32
CA ILE A 8 -12.84 3.55 -3.02
C ILE A 8 -12.27 4.88 -3.51
N PRO A 9 -12.64 5.35 -4.72
CA PRO A 9 -11.97 6.47 -5.37
C PRO A 9 -12.35 7.86 -4.84
N PHE A 10 -13.15 7.96 -3.79
CA PHE A 10 -13.67 9.22 -3.32
C PHE A 10 -12.69 9.96 -2.43
N CYS A 11 -12.48 11.25 -2.72
CA CYS A 11 -11.77 12.21 -1.88
C CYS A 11 -12.61 13.48 -1.79
N GLU A 12 -12.66 14.11 -0.63
CA GLU A 12 -13.29 15.43 -0.50
C GLU A 12 -12.48 16.51 -1.21
N SER A 13 -11.15 16.42 -1.12
CA SER A 13 -10.19 17.24 -1.88
C SER A 13 -9.02 16.38 -2.34
N ARG A 14 -8.36 16.77 -3.44
CA ARG A 14 -7.17 16.08 -3.94
C ARG A 14 -5.92 16.75 -3.42
N CYS A 15 -5.01 15.96 -2.86
CA CYS A 15 -3.67 16.40 -2.49
C CYS A 15 -2.83 16.67 -3.75
N ILE A 16 -1.92 17.65 -3.69
CA ILE A 16 -1.15 18.08 -4.86
C ILE A 16 -0.14 17.04 -5.38
N TYR A 17 0.22 16.07 -4.57
CA TYR A 17 1.20 15.01 -4.88
C TYR A 17 0.57 13.69 -5.34
N CYS A 18 -0.76 13.53 -5.18
CA CYS A 18 -1.40 12.23 -5.30
C CYS A 18 -1.62 11.82 -6.75
N GLY A 19 -0.95 10.73 -7.18
CA GLY A 19 -1.13 10.07 -8.47
C GLY A 19 -2.21 9.01 -8.50
N PHE A 20 -2.77 8.60 -7.35
CA PHE A 20 -3.79 7.57 -7.31
C PHE A 20 -5.09 8.01 -7.98
N TYR A 21 -5.74 7.03 -8.63
CA TYR A 21 -7.06 7.26 -9.23
C TYR A 21 -8.07 7.66 -8.16
N SER A 22 -8.59 8.87 -8.24
CA SER A 22 -9.57 9.42 -7.30
C SER A 22 -10.46 10.47 -7.94
N THR A 23 -11.62 10.72 -7.29
CA THR A 23 -12.60 11.72 -7.73
C THR A 23 -13.19 12.47 -6.54
N THR A 24 -13.52 13.75 -6.77
CA THR A 24 -14.27 14.57 -5.81
C THR A 24 -15.78 14.53 -6.04
N SER A 25 -16.27 13.68 -6.95
CA SER A 25 -17.70 13.53 -7.27
C SER A 25 -18.42 12.66 -6.24
N LEU A 26 -18.52 13.14 -5.00
CA LEU A 26 -19.11 12.39 -3.87
C LEU A 26 -20.58 11.96 -4.09
N LYS A 27 -21.30 12.61 -5.00
CA LYS A 27 -22.68 12.25 -5.37
C LYS A 27 -22.81 10.85 -6.01
N LEU A 28 -21.70 10.26 -6.47
CA LEU A 28 -21.70 8.94 -7.10
C LEU A 28 -21.54 7.79 -6.09
N ARG A 29 -21.48 8.06 -4.78
CA ARG A 29 -21.20 7.04 -3.76
C ARG A 29 -22.23 5.92 -3.74
N ASP A 30 -23.52 6.24 -3.84
CA ASP A 30 -24.60 5.23 -3.83
C ASP A 30 -24.51 4.31 -5.05
N ASP A 31 -24.43 4.89 -6.26
CA ASP A 31 -24.34 4.13 -7.50
C ASP A 31 -23.07 3.29 -7.55
N TYR A 32 -21.94 3.85 -7.08
CA TYR A 32 -20.67 3.15 -7.03
C TYR A 32 -20.69 1.99 -6.03
N THR A 33 -21.27 2.18 -4.84
CA THR A 33 -21.41 1.11 -3.84
C THR A 33 -22.28 -0.03 -4.40
N ASN A 34 -23.36 0.28 -5.09
CA ASN A 34 -24.20 -0.71 -5.78
C ASN A 34 -23.40 -1.47 -6.84
N ALA A 35 -22.57 -0.75 -7.63
CA ALA A 35 -21.71 -1.37 -8.63
C ALA A 35 -20.67 -2.28 -8.01
N LEU A 36 -19.99 -1.88 -6.92
CA LEU A 36 -19.05 -2.74 -6.17
C LEU A 36 -19.71 -4.05 -5.73
N CYS A 37 -20.90 -3.97 -5.13
CA CYS A 37 -21.65 -5.15 -4.66
C CYS A 37 -22.04 -6.08 -5.81
N ARG A 38 -22.38 -5.51 -6.98
CA ARG A 38 -22.70 -6.30 -8.18
C ARG A 38 -21.44 -6.90 -8.81
N GLU A 39 -20.32 -6.19 -8.86
CA GLU A 39 -19.06 -6.75 -9.33
C GLU A 39 -18.62 -7.96 -8.49
N MET A 40 -18.76 -7.92 -7.16
CA MET A 40 -18.46 -9.05 -6.29
C MET A 40 -19.27 -10.31 -6.67
N GLN A 41 -20.54 -10.15 -7.09
CA GLN A 41 -21.36 -11.25 -7.58
C GLN A 41 -20.86 -11.79 -8.93
N MET A 42 -20.32 -10.93 -9.80
CA MET A 42 -19.81 -11.28 -11.11
C MET A 42 -18.38 -11.88 -11.04
N ARG A 43 -17.65 -11.64 -9.94
CA ARG A 43 -16.27 -12.12 -9.71
C ARG A 43 -16.18 -13.06 -8.50
N PRO A 44 -16.80 -14.25 -8.52
CA PRO A 44 -16.59 -15.22 -7.44
C PRO A 44 -15.12 -15.66 -7.41
N ALA A 45 -14.60 -16.02 -6.23
CA ALA A 45 -13.20 -16.39 -6.04
C ALA A 45 -12.69 -17.43 -7.03
N LYS A 46 -13.51 -18.46 -7.34
CA LYS A 46 -13.18 -19.49 -8.34
C LYS A 46 -12.93 -18.91 -9.74
N ALA A 47 -13.72 -17.93 -10.17
CA ALA A 47 -13.56 -17.33 -11.48
C ALA A 47 -12.36 -16.37 -11.53
N ALA A 48 -12.13 -15.61 -10.46
CA ALA A 48 -11.06 -14.63 -10.39
C ALA A 48 -9.68 -15.27 -10.14
N LEU A 49 -9.60 -16.28 -9.27
CA LEU A 49 -8.35 -16.88 -8.79
C LEU A 49 -8.09 -18.29 -9.36
N GLY A 50 -9.01 -18.86 -10.11
CA GLY A 50 -8.92 -20.23 -10.62
C GLY A 50 -9.21 -21.31 -9.58
N SER A 51 -9.44 -20.97 -8.32
CA SER A 51 -9.73 -21.88 -7.21
C SER A 51 -10.65 -21.22 -6.17
N ASN A 52 -11.28 -22.04 -5.31
CA ASN A 52 -12.07 -21.55 -4.18
C ASN A 52 -11.14 -21.17 -3.02
N GLU A 53 -10.39 -20.08 -3.19
CA GLU A 53 -9.51 -19.57 -2.15
C GLU A 53 -10.30 -18.91 -1.01
N THR A 54 -9.81 -19.10 0.20
CA THR A 54 -10.31 -18.38 1.37
C THR A 54 -9.64 -16.99 1.42
N ILE A 55 -10.44 -15.95 1.63
CA ILE A 55 -9.97 -14.58 1.81
C ILE A 55 -9.45 -14.42 3.23
N GLU A 56 -8.19 -14.06 3.37
CA GLU A 56 -7.52 -13.85 4.66
C GLU A 56 -7.29 -12.37 4.99
N THR A 57 -7.30 -11.52 3.97
CA THR A 57 -7.14 -10.07 4.15
C THR A 57 -8.14 -9.32 3.30
N ILE A 58 -8.70 -8.25 3.86
CA ILE A 58 -9.54 -7.28 3.15
C ILE A 58 -8.91 -5.92 3.32
N TYR A 59 -8.78 -5.17 2.23
CA TYR A 59 -8.21 -3.83 2.26
C TYR A 59 -9.13 -2.86 1.49
N LEU A 60 -9.67 -1.88 2.19
CA LEU A 60 -10.40 -0.77 1.60
C LEU A 60 -9.42 0.40 1.46
N GLY A 61 -9.11 0.80 0.23
CA GLY A 61 -8.12 1.85 -0.05
C GLY A 61 -8.42 2.62 -1.34
N GLY A 62 -7.45 3.42 -1.77
CA GLY A 62 -7.44 4.13 -3.04
C GLY A 62 -7.52 5.64 -2.93
N GLY A 63 -8.70 6.22 -2.87
CA GLY A 63 -8.92 7.62 -2.53
C GLY A 63 -8.97 7.79 -1.02
N THR A 64 -10.18 7.82 -0.46
CA THR A 64 -10.40 7.94 0.98
C THR A 64 -11.65 7.16 1.38
N PRO A 65 -11.52 5.90 1.79
CA PRO A 65 -12.65 5.05 2.16
C PRO A 65 -13.55 5.62 3.28
N SER A 66 -13.00 6.44 4.17
CA SER A 66 -13.75 7.15 5.21
C SER A 66 -14.76 8.17 4.67
N GLN A 67 -14.76 8.45 3.37
CA GLN A 67 -15.80 9.24 2.71
C GLN A 67 -17.10 8.45 2.48
N LEU A 68 -17.12 7.15 2.72
CA LEU A 68 -18.33 6.34 2.74
C LEU A 68 -18.99 6.38 4.10
N ASN A 69 -20.32 6.49 4.12
CA ASN A 69 -21.08 6.41 5.37
C ASN A 69 -21.30 4.95 5.83
N GLY A 70 -21.85 4.78 7.04
CA GLY A 70 -22.08 3.45 7.63
C GLY A 70 -23.00 2.56 6.79
N SER A 71 -23.99 3.12 6.06
CA SER A 71 -24.86 2.34 5.18
C SER A 71 -24.09 1.74 4.01
N HIS A 72 -23.26 2.53 3.33
CA HIS A 72 -22.39 2.06 2.24
C HIS A 72 -21.46 0.95 2.71
N LEU A 73 -20.76 1.18 3.85
CA LEU A 73 -19.81 0.20 4.40
C LEU A 73 -20.51 -1.11 4.79
N ASN A 74 -21.68 -1.03 5.45
CA ASN A 74 -22.47 -2.20 5.78
C ASN A 74 -22.93 -2.98 4.53
N GLN A 75 -23.31 -2.29 3.46
CA GLN A 75 -23.69 -2.89 2.19
C GLN A 75 -22.51 -3.63 1.57
N ILE A 76 -21.31 -3.03 1.54
CA ILE A 76 -20.08 -3.64 1.04
C ILE A 76 -19.74 -4.89 1.85
N PHE A 77 -19.69 -4.81 3.20
CA PHE A 77 -19.37 -5.98 4.03
C PHE A 77 -20.43 -7.09 3.94
N SER A 78 -21.69 -6.74 3.72
CA SER A 78 -22.75 -7.73 3.47
C SER A 78 -22.53 -8.45 2.14
N ALA A 79 -22.14 -7.72 1.08
CA ALA A 79 -21.81 -8.30 -0.21
C ALA A 79 -20.57 -9.20 -0.13
N ILE A 80 -19.53 -8.79 0.60
CA ILE A 80 -18.33 -9.60 0.84
C ILE A 80 -18.69 -10.94 1.47
N ARG A 81 -19.41 -10.92 2.59
CA ARG A 81 -19.83 -12.14 3.31
C ARG A 81 -20.68 -13.07 2.46
N LYS A 82 -21.46 -12.51 1.54
CA LYS A 82 -22.32 -13.31 0.64
C LYS A 82 -21.56 -14.00 -0.47
N ASN A 83 -20.49 -13.38 -0.99
CA ASN A 83 -19.84 -13.82 -2.23
C ASN A 83 -18.48 -14.51 -2.03
N TYR A 84 -17.87 -14.39 -0.85
CA TYR A 84 -16.54 -14.94 -0.57
C TYR A 84 -16.52 -15.79 0.70
N THR A 85 -15.69 -16.85 0.68
CA THR A 85 -15.35 -17.61 1.89
C THR A 85 -14.29 -16.83 2.65
N LEU A 86 -14.54 -16.54 3.91
CA LEU A 86 -13.71 -15.70 4.75
C LEU A 86 -13.00 -16.54 5.82
N ALA A 87 -11.73 -16.22 6.12
CA ALA A 87 -11.00 -16.83 7.21
C ALA A 87 -11.49 -16.30 8.58
N GLU A 88 -11.30 -17.06 9.64
CA GLU A 88 -11.69 -16.63 11.00
C GLU A 88 -10.87 -15.44 11.50
N ASN A 89 -9.54 -15.47 11.27
CA ASN A 89 -8.61 -14.44 11.76
C ASN A 89 -8.14 -13.53 10.61
N MET A 90 -9.06 -12.76 10.02
CA MET A 90 -8.75 -11.85 8.93
C MET A 90 -8.11 -10.56 9.44
N GLU A 91 -7.20 -10.01 8.62
CA GLU A 91 -6.86 -8.60 8.68
C GLU A 91 -7.84 -7.82 7.80
N ILE A 92 -8.53 -6.86 8.37
CA ILE A 92 -9.47 -5.99 7.64
C ILE A 92 -9.02 -4.56 7.85
N THR A 93 -8.34 -4.02 6.82
CA THR A 93 -7.78 -2.67 6.84
C THR A 93 -8.70 -1.70 6.13
N MET A 94 -8.79 -0.49 6.67
CA MET A 94 -9.43 0.64 6.02
C MET A 94 -8.54 1.88 6.10
N GLU A 95 -8.36 2.54 4.96
CA GLU A 95 -7.68 3.84 4.92
C GLU A 95 -8.63 4.96 5.38
N CYS A 96 -8.09 5.94 6.09
CA CYS A 96 -8.83 7.15 6.47
C CYS A 96 -7.90 8.37 6.56
N ASN A 97 -8.51 9.54 6.47
CA ASN A 97 -7.83 10.78 6.85
C ASN A 97 -8.05 11.04 8.36
N PRO A 98 -7.10 11.72 9.03
CA PRO A 98 -7.24 12.06 10.45
C PRO A 98 -8.52 12.82 10.78
N ASP A 99 -8.88 13.81 9.98
CA ASP A 99 -10.09 14.66 10.15
C ASP A 99 -11.41 13.92 9.91
N ASP A 100 -11.40 12.78 9.23
CA ASP A 100 -12.58 11.92 9.06
C ASP A 100 -12.85 11.05 10.32
N VAL A 101 -11.87 10.88 11.23
CA VAL A 101 -12.03 10.07 12.45
C VAL A 101 -12.81 10.86 13.52
N THR A 102 -14.06 11.16 13.22
CA THR A 102 -15.01 11.82 14.12
C THR A 102 -15.64 10.84 15.11
N GLY A 103 -16.38 11.36 16.11
CA GLY A 103 -17.17 10.52 17.01
C GLY A 103 -18.18 9.65 16.27
N ASP A 104 -18.91 10.20 15.31
CA ASP A 104 -19.92 9.48 14.51
C ASP A 104 -19.28 8.40 13.63
N PHE A 105 -18.12 8.69 13.07
CA PHE A 105 -17.36 7.68 12.31
C PHE A 105 -16.86 6.55 13.22
N CYS A 106 -16.42 6.86 14.43
CA CYS A 106 -16.04 5.86 15.43
C CYS A 106 -17.22 4.96 15.82
N GLU A 107 -18.43 5.51 15.99
CA GLU A 107 -19.63 4.68 16.24
C GLU A 107 -19.96 3.78 15.03
N THR A 108 -19.72 4.25 13.82
CA THR A 108 -19.83 3.43 12.61
C THR A 108 -18.82 2.28 12.62
N LEU A 109 -17.54 2.57 12.91
CA LEU A 109 -16.48 1.55 12.96
C LEU A 109 -16.75 0.44 13.97
N LYS A 110 -17.35 0.74 15.13
CA LYS A 110 -17.72 -0.28 16.14
C LYS A 110 -18.68 -1.35 15.61
N GLN A 111 -19.46 -1.03 14.57
CA GLN A 111 -20.42 -1.95 13.97
C GLN A 111 -19.86 -2.75 12.80
N LEU A 112 -18.61 -2.46 12.40
CA LEU A 112 -17.94 -3.05 11.25
C LEU A 112 -16.82 -3.99 11.70
N PRO A 113 -16.48 -5.01 10.90
CA PRO A 113 -15.42 -5.96 11.26
C PRO A 113 -13.99 -5.41 11.00
N ILE A 114 -13.83 -4.08 10.91
CA ILE A 114 -12.56 -3.42 10.66
C ILE A 114 -11.69 -3.54 11.93
N ASN A 115 -10.48 -4.08 11.78
CA ASN A 115 -9.55 -4.29 12.89
C ASN A 115 -8.18 -3.64 12.69
N ARG A 116 -7.94 -3.03 11.51
CA ARG A 116 -6.76 -2.24 11.22
C ARG A 116 -7.14 -0.93 10.50
N ILE A 117 -6.55 0.18 10.93
CA ILE A 117 -6.68 1.47 10.26
C ILE A 117 -5.33 1.89 9.70
N SER A 118 -5.30 2.38 8.45
CA SER A 118 -4.15 3.09 7.87
C SER A 118 -4.51 4.55 7.69
N MET A 119 -3.74 5.45 8.30
CA MET A 119 -4.10 6.85 8.38
C MET A 119 -3.01 7.74 7.79
N GLY A 120 -3.37 8.53 6.78
CA GLY A 120 -2.44 9.44 6.11
C GLY A 120 -2.12 10.67 6.96
N ALA A 121 -1.17 10.57 7.89
CA ALA A 121 -0.66 11.70 8.69
C ALA A 121 0.24 12.63 7.87
N GLN A 122 1.09 12.07 7.04
CA GLN A 122 2.05 12.69 6.13
C GLN A 122 3.18 13.43 6.87
N THR A 123 2.90 14.36 7.75
CA THR A 123 3.84 15.14 8.55
C THR A 123 3.11 15.74 9.76
N PHE A 124 3.85 16.10 10.80
CA PHE A 124 3.33 16.88 11.94
C PHE A 124 3.62 18.38 11.82
N CYS A 125 4.04 18.84 10.65
CA CYS A 125 4.25 20.25 10.35
C CYS A 125 3.03 20.83 9.62
N ASN A 126 2.27 21.72 10.26
CA ASN A 126 1.06 22.32 9.69
C ASN A 126 1.32 23.10 8.39
N GLU A 127 2.51 23.66 8.20
CA GLU A 127 2.87 24.38 6.97
C GLU A 127 2.98 23.40 5.79
N ARG A 128 3.61 22.24 6.01
CA ARG A 128 3.72 21.17 5.00
C ARG A 128 2.36 20.52 4.72
N LEU A 129 1.51 20.33 5.73
CA LEU A 129 0.13 19.85 5.52
C LEU A 129 -0.64 20.82 4.60
N ARG A 130 -0.55 22.13 4.83
CA ARG A 130 -1.14 23.14 3.94
C ARG A 130 -0.54 23.11 2.54
N PHE A 131 0.78 22.97 2.42
CA PHE A 131 1.47 22.83 1.14
C PHE A 131 0.94 21.62 0.34
N LEU A 132 0.74 20.49 1.00
CA LEU A 132 0.19 19.28 0.39
C LEU A 132 -1.32 19.35 0.06
N HIS A 133 -2.01 20.42 0.44
CA HIS A 133 -3.47 20.55 0.42
C HIS A 133 -4.18 19.51 1.30
N ARG A 134 -3.57 19.13 2.45
CA ARG A 134 -4.24 18.29 3.45
C ARG A 134 -5.27 19.11 4.23
N ARG A 135 -6.40 18.48 4.55
CA ARG A 135 -7.50 19.11 5.30
C ARG A 135 -7.22 19.17 6.79
N HIS A 136 -6.58 18.11 7.32
CA HIS A 136 -6.26 17.99 8.74
C HIS A 136 -5.04 18.82 9.14
N ASN A 137 -4.93 19.06 10.44
CA ASN A 137 -3.76 19.60 11.11
C ASN A 137 -3.07 18.53 11.97
N ALA A 138 -1.86 18.82 12.46
CA ALA A 138 -1.05 17.85 13.21
C ALA A 138 -1.76 17.30 14.48
N GLY A 139 -2.50 18.16 15.21
CA GLY A 139 -3.21 17.74 16.43
C GLY A 139 -4.35 16.75 16.16
N GLU A 140 -4.99 16.82 14.99
CA GLU A 140 -6.05 15.90 14.61
C GLU A 140 -5.54 14.45 14.41
N VAL A 141 -4.25 14.27 14.13
CA VAL A 141 -3.63 12.92 14.06
C VAL A 141 -3.64 12.26 15.45
N GLU A 142 -3.22 12.99 16.48
CA GLU A 142 -3.20 12.51 17.87
C GLU A 142 -4.60 12.21 18.39
N GLU A 143 -5.55 13.12 18.11
CA GLU A 143 -6.95 12.93 18.47
C GLU A 143 -7.56 11.71 17.76
N ALA A 144 -7.27 11.51 16.47
CA ALA A 144 -7.74 10.35 15.71
C ALA A 144 -7.23 9.04 16.30
N VAL A 145 -5.93 8.95 16.58
CA VAL A 145 -5.33 7.77 17.25
C VAL A 145 -6.01 7.50 18.58
N THR A 146 -6.23 8.53 19.39
CA THR A 146 -6.90 8.42 20.70
C THR A 146 -8.32 7.91 20.54
N ARG A 147 -9.11 8.46 19.61
CA ARG A 147 -10.49 8.03 19.33
C ARG A 147 -10.55 6.58 18.88
N LEU A 148 -9.64 6.17 17.96
CA LEU A 148 -9.56 4.79 17.47
C LEU A 148 -9.23 3.81 18.60
N ARG A 149 -8.28 4.13 19.47
CA ARG A 149 -7.96 3.30 20.63
C ARG A 149 -9.12 3.17 21.62
N ASN A 150 -9.88 4.24 21.83
CA ASN A 150 -11.05 4.25 22.72
C ASN A 150 -12.16 3.31 22.24
N ILE A 151 -12.27 3.06 20.94
CA ILE A 151 -13.22 2.10 20.35
C ILE A 151 -12.65 0.67 20.22
N GLY A 152 -11.41 0.43 20.65
CA GLY A 152 -10.79 -0.89 20.66
C GLY A 152 -9.94 -1.22 19.42
N ILE A 153 -9.74 -0.29 18.47
CA ILE A 153 -8.79 -0.49 17.37
C ILE A 153 -7.37 -0.45 17.95
N ARG A 154 -6.64 -1.58 17.82
CA ARG A 154 -5.29 -1.76 18.36
C ARG A 154 -4.22 -1.87 17.29
N ASN A 155 -4.58 -1.99 16.03
CA ASN A 155 -3.66 -2.03 14.90
C ASN A 155 -3.84 -0.75 14.07
N ILE A 156 -3.02 0.25 14.36
CA ILE A 156 -3.04 1.55 13.71
C ILE A 156 -1.74 1.74 12.95
N SER A 157 -1.86 2.07 11.68
CA SER A 157 -0.78 2.51 10.80
C SER A 157 -0.89 4.00 10.56
N ILE A 158 0.24 4.70 10.56
CA ILE A 158 0.32 6.07 10.04
C ILE A 158 1.28 6.11 8.86
N ASP A 159 0.93 6.94 7.86
CA ASP A 159 1.79 7.18 6.71
C ASP A 159 2.49 8.52 6.89
N LEU A 160 3.81 8.52 6.74
CA LEU A 160 4.67 9.70 6.80
C LEU A 160 5.29 9.96 5.43
N MET A 161 5.63 11.22 5.18
CA MET A 161 6.39 11.64 4.00
C MET A 161 7.61 12.44 4.43
N PHE A 162 8.73 12.27 3.72
CA PHE A 162 9.95 13.05 3.88
C PHE A 162 10.48 13.51 2.53
N GLY A 163 11.44 14.41 2.55
CA GLY A 163 12.01 14.93 1.32
C GLY A 163 11.20 16.06 0.70
N PHE A 164 10.49 16.84 1.54
CA PHE A 164 9.82 18.05 1.09
C PHE A 164 10.85 19.10 0.62
N PRO A 165 10.48 19.97 -0.33
CA PRO A 165 11.31 21.12 -0.66
C PRO A 165 11.79 21.84 0.61
N GLU A 166 13.08 22.11 0.69
CA GLU A 166 13.74 22.82 1.81
C GLU A 166 13.60 22.14 3.20
N GLU A 167 13.19 20.88 3.24
CA GLU A 167 13.08 20.15 4.51
C GLU A 167 14.45 19.91 5.15
N SER A 168 14.63 20.35 6.40
CA SER A 168 15.83 20.04 7.16
C SER A 168 15.75 18.68 7.86
N LEU A 169 16.91 18.05 8.08
CA LEU A 169 16.98 16.79 8.83
C LEU A 169 16.38 16.91 10.24
N SER A 170 16.54 18.08 10.88
CA SER A 170 15.97 18.32 12.22
C SER A 170 14.44 18.35 12.23
N GLN A 171 13.81 18.84 11.17
CA GLN A 171 12.37 18.82 10.98
C GLN A 171 11.87 17.38 10.76
N TRP A 172 12.56 16.63 9.88
CA TRP A 172 12.26 15.20 9.69
C TRP A 172 12.40 14.39 10.98
N MET A 173 13.48 14.59 11.73
CA MET A 173 13.65 13.97 13.04
C MET A 173 12.55 14.36 14.04
N SER A 174 11.95 15.53 13.91
CA SER A 174 10.80 15.92 14.73
C SER A 174 9.56 15.10 14.37
N ASP A 175 9.29 14.90 13.07
CA ASP A 175 8.17 14.07 12.60
C ASP A 175 8.32 12.61 13.07
N ILE A 176 9.54 12.04 12.93
CA ILE A 176 9.82 10.68 13.42
C ILE A 176 9.58 10.56 14.93
N ARG A 177 10.05 11.51 15.74
CA ARG A 177 9.82 11.50 17.19
C ARG A 177 8.34 11.58 17.55
N HIS A 178 7.57 12.40 16.87
CA HIS A 178 6.12 12.47 17.04
C HIS A 178 5.46 11.12 16.74
N ALA A 179 5.82 10.50 15.62
CA ALA A 179 5.31 9.18 15.24
C ALA A 179 5.64 8.11 16.30
N ILE A 180 6.86 8.11 16.84
CA ILE A 180 7.26 7.20 17.94
C ILE A 180 6.44 7.47 19.21
N GLN A 181 6.20 8.73 19.55
CA GLN A 181 5.41 9.13 20.75
C GLN A 181 3.94 8.72 20.64
N LEU A 182 3.36 8.66 19.44
CA LEU A 182 2.00 8.16 19.21
C LEU A 182 1.86 6.66 19.53
N ASP A 183 3.00 5.94 19.62
CA ASP A 183 3.09 4.51 19.93
C ASP A 183 2.14 3.65 19.08
N VAL A 184 2.06 3.96 17.77
CA VAL A 184 1.28 3.19 16.81
C VAL A 184 1.99 1.89 16.44
N GLU A 185 1.26 0.91 15.98
CA GLU A 185 1.77 -0.42 15.68
C GLU A 185 2.53 -0.49 14.37
N HIS A 186 2.25 0.44 13.44
CA HIS A 186 2.83 0.42 12.11
C HIS A 186 3.09 1.85 11.60
N ILE A 187 4.19 2.04 10.88
CA ILE A 187 4.56 3.31 10.24
C ILE A 187 4.99 2.99 8.82
N SER A 188 4.32 3.62 7.84
CA SER A 188 4.80 3.69 6.46
C SER A 188 5.50 5.04 6.27
N ALA A 189 6.65 5.08 5.63
CA ALA A 189 7.34 6.34 5.36
C ALA A 189 7.88 6.35 3.92
N TYR A 190 7.45 7.34 3.16
CA TYR A 190 7.74 7.48 1.74
C TYR A 190 8.51 8.76 1.45
N SER A 191 9.48 8.71 0.56
CA SER A 191 10.02 9.94 -0.02
C SER A 191 8.94 10.63 -0.86
N LEU A 192 8.88 11.96 -0.79
CA LEU A 192 7.96 12.74 -1.63
C LEU A 192 8.32 12.54 -3.11
N MET A 193 7.39 11.96 -3.86
CA MET A 193 7.56 11.71 -5.29
C MET A 193 6.87 12.79 -6.12
N TYR A 194 7.48 13.13 -7.25
CA TYR A 194 6.99 14.14 -8.20
C TYR A 194 6.42 13.44 -9.44
N GLU A 195 5.26 12.79 -9.27
CA GLU A 195 4.63 12.02 -10.33
C GLU A 195 4.05 12.90 -11.44
N GLU A 196 4.30 12.52 -12.69
CA GLU A 196 3.80 13.23 -13.86
C GLU A 196 2.26 13.37 -13.82
N GLY A 197 1.75 14.52 -14.25
CA GLY A 197 0.32 14.84 -14.22
C GLY A 197 -0.17 15.39 -12.87
N THR A 198 0.63 15.37 -11.81
CA THR A 198 0.27 15.97 -10.52
C THR A 198 0.56 17.47 -10.48
N PRO A 199 -0.20 18.28 -9.69
CA PRO A 199 0.12 19.69 -9.47
C PRO A 199 1.54 19.90 -8.94
N LEU A 200 2.03 19.02 -8.06
CA LEU A 200 3.38 19.07 -7.50
C LEU A 200 4.45 18.94 -8.59
N TYR A 201 4.28 18.00 -9.52
CA TYR A 201 5.17 17.85 -10.68
C TYR A 201 5.20 19.11 -11.57
N HIS A 202 4.04 19.71 -11.80
CA HIS A 202 3.97 20.96 -12.56
C HIS A 202 4.70 22.10 -11.85
N MET A 203 4.63 22.19 -10.51
CA MET A 203 5.39 23.19 -9.74
C MET A 203 6.90 22.98 -9.89
N LEU A 204 7.37 21.73 -9.84
CA LEU A 204 8.77 21.38 -10.09
C LEU A 204 9.21 21.78 -11.50
N LYS A 205 8.46 21.41 -12.54
CA LYS A 205 8.78 21.76 -13.94
C LYS A 205 8.78 23.27 -14.21
N GLN A 206 8.02 24.04 -13.43
CA GLN A 206 8.00 25.50 -13.51
C GLN A 206 9.11 26.16 -12.68
N GLY A 207 9.97 25.41 -12.01
CA GLY A 207 11.03 25.92 -11.14
C GLY A 207 10.53 26.65 -9.89
N LYS A 208 9.26 26.42 -9.47
CA LYS A 208 8.69 27.00 -8.26
C LYS A 208 9.15 26.30 -6.99
N ILE A 209 9.55 25.07 -7.12
CA ILE A 209 10.11 24.22 -6.09
C ILE A 209 11.26 23.43 -6.69
N SER A 210 12.13 22.89 -5.84
CA SER A 210 13.20 21.96 -6.22
C SER A 210 13.10 20.68 -5.39
N GLU A 211 13.51 19.57 -5.97
CA GLU A 211 13.75 18.35 -5.20
C GLU A 211 14.90 18.55 -4.24
N ILE A 212 14.90 17.83 -3.13
CA ILE A 212 16.07 17.76 -2.26
C ILE A 212 17.17 16.97 -2.95
N ASP A 213 18.41 17.25 -2.54
CA ASP A 213 19.58 16.50 -2.99
C ASP A 213 19.46 15.00 -2.65
N GLU A 214 19.87 14.12 -3.57
CA GLU A 214 19.75 12.68 -3.42
C GLU A 214 20.50 12.13 -2.21
N GLU A 215 21.72 12.60 -1.98
CA GLU A 215 22.53 12.20 -0.83
C GLU A 215 21.89 12.66 0.49
N TYR A 216 21.22 13.82 0.45
CA TYR A 216 20.49 14.32 1.60
C TYR A 216 19.22 13.52 1.86
N SER A 217 18.49 13.13 0.80
CA SER A 217 17.34 12.20 0.89
C SER A 217 17.77 10.86 1.48
N ARG A 218 18.88 10.31 1.03
CA ARG A 218 19.48 9.10 1.58
C ARG A 218 19.75 9.24 3.08
N LYS A 219 20.33 10.34 3.52
CA LYS A 219 20.59 10.62 4.94
C LYS A 219 19.30 10.69 5.78
N MET A 220 18.24 11.25 5.21
CA MET A 220 16.91 11.23 5.85
C MET A 220 16.38 9.81 6.02
N TYR A 221 16.52 8.97 5.00
CA TYR A 221 16.11 7.58 5.04
C TYR A 221 16.95 6.76 6.04
N GLU A 222 18.27 6.97 6.07
CA GLU A 222 19.15 6.36 7.10
C GLU A 222 18.71 6.71 8.51
N THR A 223 18.41 7.99 8.72
CA THR A 223 17.92 8.49 10.01
C THR A 223 16.59 7.85 10.41
N LEU A 224 15.67 7.69 9.46
CA LEU A 224 14.40 6.99 9.67
C LEU A 224 14.62 5.57 10.17
N ILE A 225 15.44 4.80 9.45
CA ILE A 225 15.74 3.40 9.81
C ILE A 225 16.32 3.33 11.23
N ASP A 226 17.32 4.16 11.55
CA ASP A 226 17.98 4.14 12.85
C ASP A 226 17.04 4.52 13.98
N GLN A 227 16.22 5.55 13.81
CA GLN A 227 15.28 6.01 14.83
C GLN A 227 14.16 5.00 15.09
N LEU A 228 13.53 4.47 14.03
CA LEU A 228 12.43 3.53 14.18
C LEU A 228 12.90 2.16 14.68
N THR A 229 14.02 1.64 14.17
CA THR A 229 14.56 0.38 14.67
C THR A 229 15.07 0.51 16.11
N GLY A 230 15.69 1.64 16.47
CA GLY A 230 16.06 1.98 17.85
C GLY A 230 14.86 2.09 18.78
N ALA A 231 13.68 2.45 18.27
CA ALA A 231 12.42 2.48 19.01
C ALA A 231 11.67 1.13 19.04
N GLY A 232 12.27 0.05 18.46
CA GLY A 232 11.73 -1.31 18.51
C GLY A 232 10.78 -1.67 17.40
N TYR A 233 10.77 -0.91 16.28
CA TYR A 233 10.09 -1.31 15.06
C TYR A 233 10.98 -2.21 14.21
N GLU A 234 10.39 -3.21 13.56
CA GLU A 234 11.02 -4.00 12.52
C GLU A 234 10.92 -3.26 11.18
N HIS A 235 12.05 -3.01 10.53
CA HIS A 235 12.10 -2.56 9.14
C HIS A 235 11.91 -3.78 8.24
N TYR A 236 10.70 -4.06 7.79
CA TYR A 236 10.38 -5.31 7.12
C TYR A 236 10.23 -5.20 5.60
N GLU A 237 10.10 -3.99 5.09
CA GLU A 237 10.06 -3.65 3.66
C GLU A 237 10.57 -2.21 3.48
N ILE A 238 10.99 -1.82 2.30
CA ILE A 238 11.66 -0.54 2.01
C ILE A 238 11.02 0.65 2.72
N SER A 239 9.69 0.76 2.68
CA SER A 239 8.95 1.91 3.21
C SER A 239 8.21 1.62 4.52
N ASN A 240 8.19 0.36 4.99
CA ASN A 240 7.29 -0.06 6.05
C ASN A 240 8.01 -0.58 7.29
N PHE A 241 7.56 -0.08 8.43
CA PHE A 241 8.06 -0.41 9.76
C PHE A 241 6.90 -0.84 10.65
N ALA A 242 7.08 -1.91 11.44
CA ALA A 242 6.03 -2.42 12.30
C ALA A 242 6.57 -2.87 13.66
N ARG A 243 5.77 -2.75 14.71
CA ARG A 243 6.01 -3.49 15.95
C ARG A 243 5.99 -5.00 15.65
N PRO A 244 6.72 -5.86 16.38
CA PRO A 244 6.68 -7.30 16.20
C PRO A 244 5.24 -7.83 16.20
N GLY A 245 4.87 -8.58 15.16
CA GLY A 245 3.52 -9.13 14.98
C GLY A 245 2.48 -8.19 14.33
N PHE A 246 2.86 -6.95 13.93
CA PHE A 246 1.95 -5.97 13.34
C PHE A 246 2.30 -5.58 11.88
N ARG A 247 3.11 -6.39 11.19
CA ARG A 247 3.32 -6.19 9.75
C ARG A 247 1.97 -6.24 9.03
N SER A 248 1.73 -5.35 8.06
CA SER A 248 0.52 -5.39 7.24
C SER A 248 0.49 -6.70 6.45
N ARG A 249 -0.49 -7.56 6.73
CA ARG A 249 -0.63 -8.85 6.05
C ARG A 249 -1.07 -8.66 4.60
N HIS A 250 -1.97 -7.70 4.36
CA HIS A 250 -2.45 -7.42 3.01
C HIS A 250 -1.32 -6.88 2.12
N ASN A 251 -0.59 -5.85 2.57
CA ASN A 251 0.52 -5.29 1.79
C ASN A 251 1.66 -6.32 1.61
N SER A 252 1.98 -7.09 2.65
CA SER A 252 2.96 -8.17 2.54
C SER A 252 2.58 -9.23 1.51
N SER A 253 1.28 -9.45 1.27
CA SER A 253 0.80 -10.39 0.26
C SER A 253 1.25 -10.04 -1.16
N TYR A 254 1.35 -8.75 -1.49
CA TYR A 254 1.84 -8.30 -2.80
C TYR A 254 3.31 -8.68 -3.03
N TRP A 255 4.12 -8.62 -1.97
CA TRP A 255 5.54 -8.94 -2.02
C TRP A 255 5.85 -10.44 -2.03
N HIS A 256 4.86 -11.29 -1.76
CA HIS A 256 5.01 -12.74 -1.66
C HIS A 256 4.17 -13.52 -2.69
N GLU A 257 3.80 -12.90 -3.79
CA GLU A 257 3.01 -13.51 -4.88
C GLU A 257 1.69 -14.15 -4.40
N VAL A 258 1.08 -13.64 -3.33
CA VAL A 258 -0.22 -14.11 -2.87
C VAL A 258 -1.30 -13.58 -3.81
N PRO A 259 -2.20 -14.45 -4.33
CA PRO A 259 -3.29 -14.01 -5.20
C PRO A 259 -4.22 -13.02 -4.49
N TYR A 260 -4.79 -12.09 -5.27
CA TYR A 260 -5.78 -11.16 -4.75
C TYR A 260 -6.81 -10.77 -5.80
N ILE A 261 -7.99 -10.41 -5.33
CA ILE A 261 -9.09 -9.89 -6.14
C ILE A 261 -9.21 -8.40 -5.87
N GLY A 262 -9.15 -7.59 -6.92
CA GLY A 262 -9.46 -6.16 -6.86
C GLY A 262 -10.87 -5.90 -7.35
N ILE A 263 -11.63 -5.13 -6.61
CA ILE A 263 -13.00 -4.70 -6.88
C ILE A 263 -13.04 -3.18 -6.94
N GLY A 264 -13.72 -2.63 -7.94
CA GLY A 264 -13.86 -1.19 -8.13
C GLY A 264 -13.07 -0.65 -9.32
N ALA A 265 -13.35 0.59 -9.72
CA ALA A 265 -12.64 1.28 -10.80
C ALA A 265 -11.15 1.35 -10.49
N ALA A 266 -10.29 1.15 -11.48
CA ALA A 266 -8.83 1.10 -11.37
C ALA A 266 -8.27 -0.03 -10.47
N ALA A 267 -9.09 -0.92 -9.90
CA ALA A 267 -8.61 -2.00 -9.07
C ALA A 267 -7.92 -3.09 -9.89
N HIS A 268 -6.76 -3.55 -9.40
CA HIS A 268 -5.99 -4.63 -9.98
C HIS A 268 -6.29 -5.96 -9.28
N SER A 269 -6.16 -7.06 -10.03
CA SER A 269 -6.25 -8.44 -9.51
C SER A 269 -5.07 -9.26 -10.02
N TYR A 270 -4.67 -10.27 -9.24
CA TYR A 270 -3.55 -11.16 -9.56
C TYR A 270 -3.86 -12.59 -9.16
N ASN A 271 -3.60 -13.56 -10.04
CA ASN A 271 -3.82 -14.97 -9.76
C ASN A 271 -2.60 -15.88 -10.04
N ARG A 272 -1.40 -15.32 -10.06
CA ARG A 272 -0.10 -15.93 -10.40
C ARG A 272 0.11 -16.25 -11.89
N LYS A 273 -0.95 -16.33 -12.69
CA LYS A 273 -0.87 -16.61 -14.14
C LYS A 273 -1.30 -15.42 -14.97
N GLN A 274 -2.09 -14.55 -14.37
CA GLN A 274 -2.70 -13.42 -15.03
C GLN A 274 -2.76 -12.25 -14.07
N ARG A 275 -2.56 -11.06 -14.61
CA ARG A 275 -2.87 -9.78 -13.98
C ARG A 275 -4.04 -9.16 -14.73
N SER A 276 -4.97 -8.56 -14.02
CA SER A 276 -6.09 -7.85 -14.63
C SER A 276 -6.38 -6.56 -13.87
N TRP A 277 -6.95 -5.58 -14.56
CA TRP A 277 -7.30 -4.29 -13.98
C TRP A 277 -8.61 -3.77 -14.54
N ASN A 278 -9.38 -3.09 -13.72
CA ASN A 278 -10.60 -2.43 -14.10
C ASN A 278 -10.31 -1.05 -14.72
N ILE A 279 -11.23 -0.56 -15.54
CA ILE A 279 -11.11 0.76 -16.17
C ILE A 279 -11.00 1.88 -15.13
N GLU A 280 -10.14 2.86 -15.40
CA GLU A 280 -9.93 4.07 -14.59
C GLU A 280 -10.95 5.19 -14.87
N ASN A 281 -12.22 4.83 -14.96
CA ASN A 281 -13.29 5.80 -15.14
C ASN A 281 -14.54 5.37 -14.36
N ILE A 282 -14.85 6.08 -13.29
CA ILE A 282 -15.93 5.72 -12.38
C ILE A 282 -17.31 5.67 -13.06
N GLN A 283 -17.61 6.58 -13.99
CA GLN A 283 -18.90 6.62 -14.65
C GLN A 283 -19.07 5.46 -15.63
N THR A 284 -18.00 5.17 -16.40
CA THR A 284 -17.97 4.02 -17.30
C THR A 284 -18.02 2.71 -16.50
N TYR A 285 -17.31 2.62 -15.39
CA TYR A 285 -17.34 1.47 -14.48
C TYR A 285 -18.77 1.22 -13.98
N ILE A 286 -19.43 2.22 -13.38
CA ILE A 286 -20.80 2.08 -12.87
C ILE A 286 -21.75 1.60 -13.97
N ARG A 287 -21.72 2.22 -15.13
CA ARG A 287 -22.58 1.87 -16.27
C ARG A 287 -22.33 0.44 -16.74
N SER A 288 -21.07 0.06 -16.99
CA SER A 288 -20.74 -1.28 -17.49
C SER A 288 -21.18 -2.37 -16.51
N ILE A 289 -20.91 -2.19 -15.22
CA ILE A 289 -21.36 -3.13 -14.17
C ILE A 289 -22.89 -3.21 -14.12
N SER A 290 -23.60 -2.09 -14.27
CA SER A 290 -25.06 -2.07 -14.32
C SER A 290 -25.62 -2.82 -15.53
N ASP A 291 -24.88 -2.81 -16.65
CA ASP A 291 -25.22 -3.56 -17.87
C ASP A 291 -24.79 -5.04 -17.82
N GLY A 292 -24.18 -5.48 -16.71
CA GLY A 292 -23.69 -6.86 -16.51
C GLY A 292 -22.36 -7.14 -17.21
N ILE A 293 -21.59 -6.11 -17.54
CA ILE A 293 -20.30 -6.20 -18.22
C ILE A 293 -19.18 -5.88 -17.21
N LEU A 294 -18.16 -6.76 -17.11
CA LEU A 294 -16.95 -6.46 -16.36
C LEU A 294 -16.02 -5.59 -17.22
N PRO A 295 -15.81 -4.31 -16.85
CA PRO A 295 -14.96 -3.40 -17.64
C PRO A 295 -13.49 -3.58 -17.23
N SER A 296 -12.91 -4.73 -17.57
CA SER A 296 -11.54 -5.07 -17.19
C SER A 296 -10.71 -5.55 -18.36
N GLU A 297 -9.44 -5.21 -18.32
CA GLU A 297 -8.39 -5.74 -19.19
C GLU A 297 -7.54 -6.74 -18.43
N SER A 298 -6.78 -7.56 -19.17
CA SER A 298 -5.90 -8.54 -18.53
C SER A 298 -4.73 -8.91 -19.42
N GLU A 299 -3.63 -9.33 -18.77
CA GLU A 299 -2.45 -9.88 -19.40
C GLU A 299 -2.10 -11.25 -18.83
N GLN A 300 -1.62 -12.16 -19.68
CA GLN A 300 -1.07 -13.44 -19.24
C GLN A 300 0.41 -13.26 -18.89
N LEU A 301 0.81 -13.81 -17.76
CA LEU A 301 2.17 -13.70 -17.25
C LEU A 301 2.95 -14.95 -17.67
N ASP A 302 3.96 -14.77 -18.52
CA ASP A 302 4.91 -15.83 -18.83
C ASP A 302 5.91 -16.03 -17.66
N ILE A 303 6.79 -17.01 -17.80
CA ILE A 303 7.73 -17.35 -16.73
C ILE A 303 8.75 -16.22 -16.49
N PHE A 304 9.15 -15.48 -17.51
CA PHE A 304 10.13 -14.40 -17.39
C PHE A 304 9.50 -13.17 -16.73
N THR A 305 8.29 -12.82 -17.10
CA THR A 305 7.51 -11.77 -16.43
C THR A 305 7.33 -12.08 -14.94
N ARG A 306 6.96 -13.33 -14.60
CA ARG A 306 6.83 -13.76 -13.20
C ARG A 306 8.17 -13.74 -12.46
N TYR A 307 9.26 -14.13 -13.13
CA TYR A 307 10.60 -14.04 -12.56
C TYR A 307 10.94 -12.58 -12.24
N ASN A 308 10.73 -11.67 -13.17
CA ASN A 308 10.97 -10.24 -12.98
C ASN A 308 10.10 -9.66 -11.84
N ASP A 309 8.83 -10.05 -11.78
CA ASP A 309 7.94 -9.68 -10.67
C ASP A 309 8.48 -10.17 -9.33
N LEU A 310 8.95 -11.43 -9.23
CA LEU A 310 9.56 -11.99 -8.02
C LEU A 310 10.75 -11.14 -7.55
N ILE A 311 11.66 -10.78 -8.47
CA ILE A 311 12.83 -9.95 -8.17
C ILE A 311 12.39 -8.60 -7.60
N THR A 312 11.55 -7.87 -8.32
CA THR A 312 11.16 -6.50 -7.96
C THR A 312 10.27 -6.42 -6.72
N THR A 313 9.53 -7.47 -6.40
CA THR A 313 8.68 -7.49 -5.20
C THR A 313 9.42 -8.03 -3.99
N THR A 314 10.05 -9.20 -4.10
CA THR A 314 10.58 -9.90 -2.91
C THR A 314 11.87 -9.26 -2.38
N LEU A 315 12.74 -8.72 -3.25
CA LEU A 315 13.97 -8.03 -2.80
C LEU A 315 13.69 -6.71 -2.07
N ARG A 316 12.51 -6.14 -2.20
CA ARG A 316 12.09 -4.98 -1.39
C ARG A 316 11.90 -5.33 0.09
N THR A 317 11.78 -6.61 0.41
CA THR A 317 11.49 -7.08 1.77
C THR A 317 12.74 -7.57 2.50
N SER A 318 12.72 -7.47 3.83
CA SER A 318 13.77 -8.05 4.69
C SER A 318 13.81 -9.57 4.61
N ASP A 319 12.73 -10.22 4.16
CA ASP A 319 12.64 -11.67 4.01
C ASP A 319 13.45 -12.18 2.83
N GLY A 320 13.54 -11.43 1.73
CA GLY A 320 14.30 -11.80 0.54
C GLY A 320 13.80 -13.05 -0.17
N ILE A 321 14.45 -13.42 -1.27
CA ILE A 321 14.10 -14.54 -2.13
C ILE A 321 14.49 -15.86 -1.45
N ASN A 322 13.54 -16.77 -1.28
CA ASN A 322 13.80 -18.15 -0.84
C ASN A 322 14.36 -18.95 -2.03
N LEU A 323 15.65 -19.31 -1.97
CA LEU A 323 16.36 -19.95 -3.09
C LEU A 323 15.80 -21.33 -3.45
N MET A 324 15.38 -22.11 -2.46
CA MET A 324 14.77 -23.42 -2.70
C MET A 324 13.43 -23.30 -3.41
N LYS A 325 12.56 -22.35 -2.96
CA LYS A 325 11.27 -22.07 -3.60
C LYS A 325 11.46 -21.52 -5.00
N MET A 326 12.46 -20.65 -5.19
CA MET A 326 12.84 -20.11 -6.49
C MET A 326 13.18 -21.22 -7.49
N GLU A 327 14.04 -22.18 -7.10
CA GLU A 327 14.39 -23.33 -7.96
C GLU A 327 13.20 -24.21 -8.28
N GLN A 328 12.31 -24.45 -7.29
CA GLN A 328 11.11 -25.28 -7.49
C GLN A 328 10.10 -24.64 -8.47
N GLU A 329 9.92 -23.32 -8.42
CA GLU A 329 8.90 -22.62 -9.21
C GLU A 329 9.40 -22.19 -10.60
N PHE A 330 10.68 -21.81 -10.71
CA PHE A 330 11.26 -21.24 -11.92
C PHE A 330 12.28 -22.15 -12.62
N GLY A 331 12.65 -23.25 -11.97
CA GLY A 331 13.62 -24.20 -12.49
C GLY A 331 15.06 -23.84 -12.18
N LYS A 332 15.94 -24.82 -12.37
CA LYS A 332 17.36 -24.73 -12.01
C LYS A 332 18.11 -23.65 -12.82
N GLU A 333 17.79 -23.51 -14.10
CA GLU A 333 18.47 -22.56 -14.99
C GLU A 333 18.33 -21.10 -14.51
N LEU A 334 17.10 -20.68 -14.18
CA LEU A 334 16.83 -19.33 -13.64
C LEU A 334 17.38 -19.16 -12.23
N ALA A 335 17.38 -20.21 -11.41
CA ALA A 335 17.98 -20.16 -10.08
C ALA A 335 19.51 -20.02 -10.13
N ASP A 336 20.19 -20.77 -11.00
CA ASP A 336 21.64 -20.68 -11.20
C ASP A 336 22.03 -19.29 -11.75
N ARG A 337 21.26 -18.74 -12.71
CA ARG A 337 21.44 -17.38 -13.22
C ARG A 337 21.33 -16.35 -12.10
N LEU A 338 20.25 -16.41 -11.30
CA LEU A 338 20.06 -15.51 -10.15
C LEU A 338 21.28 -15.51 -9.22
N LEU A 339 21.78 -16.70 -8.87
CA LEU A 339 22.93 -16.85 -7.98
C LEU A 339 24.22 -16.33 -8.61
N GLN A 340 24.41 -16.54 -9.91
CA GLN A 340 25.59 -16.04 -10.63
C GLN A 340 25.62 -14.50 -10.65
N GLU A 341 24.50 -13.85 -10.98
CA GLU A 341 24.39 -12.39 -11.00
C GLU A 341 24.52 -11.81 -9.60
N ALA A 342 23.99 -12.47 -8.57
CA ALA A 342 24.10 -12.05 -7.18
C ALA A 342 25.55 -12.01 -6.65
N GLN A 343 26.51 -12.78 -7.21
CA GLN A 343 27.88 -12.83 -6.71
C GLN A 343 28.57 -11.46 -6.73
N SER A 344 28.35 -10.67 -7.79
CA SER A 344 28.89 -9.31 -7.89
C SER A 344 28.36 -8.41 -6.76
N HIS A 345 27.06 -8.44 -6.52
CA HIS A 345 26.42 -7.65 -5.48
C HIS A 345 26.79 -8.11 -4.07
N ILE A 346 26.95 -9.42 -3.86
CA ILE A 346 27.42 -9.98 -2.59
C ILE A 346 28.85 -9.54 -2.31
N SER A 347 29.75 -9.62 -3.31
CA SER A 347 31.15 -9.19 -3.14
C SER A 347 31.29 -7.69 -2.84
N ARG A 348 30.34 -6.86 -3.33
CA ARG A 348 30.23 -5.42 -3.05
C ARG A 348 29.54 -5.11 -1.73
N GLY A 349 29.04 -6.12 -0.99
CA GLY A 349 28.32 -5.94 0.26
C GLY A 349 26.89 -5.43 0.10
N LEU A 350 26.33 -5.43 -1.11
CA LEU A 350 24.97 -4.94 -1.41
C LEU A 350 23.90 -6.00 -1.16
N MET A 351 24.27 -7.27 -1.25
CA MET A 351 23.41 -8.43 -1.00
C MET A 351 24.06 -9.42 -0.06
N LYS A 352 23.25 -10.30 0.50
CA LYS A 352 23.69 -11.39 1.38
C LYS A 352 22.80 -12.62 1.17
N ILE A 353 23.41 -13.80 1.39
CA ILE A 353 22.67 -15.04 1.54
C ILE A 353 22.69 -15.45 3.02
N LYS A 354 21.52 -15.61 3.63
CA LYS A 354 21.38 -16.08 5.00
C LYS A 354 20.19 -17.04 5.10
N ASN A 355 20.41 -18.20 5.71
CA ASN A 355 19.37 -19.23 5.89
C ASN A 355 18.65 -19.63 4.59
N GLY A 356 19.40 -19.76 3.47
CA GLY A 356 18.81 -20.10 2.17
C GLY A 356 17.97 -18.99 1.51
N ARG A 357 18.13 -17.75 1.96
CA ARG A 357 17.45 -16.57 1.40
C ARG A 357 18.46 -15.55 0.90
N LEU A 358 18.24 -15.04 -0.31
CA LEU A 358 18.97 -13.93 -0.92
C LEU A 358 18.22 -12.63 -0.63
N SER A 359 18.86 -11.67 0.02
CA SER A 359 18.27 -10.39 0.38
C SER A 359 19.25 -9.23 0.21
N LEU A 360 18.72 -8.03 0.06
CA LEU A 360 19.52 -6.81 0.13
C LEU A 360 20.13 -6.63 1.52
N THR A 361 21.29 -6.00 1.58
CA THR A 361 21.81 -5.42 2.82
C THR A 361 21.26 -4.00 2.98
N ARG A 362 21.59 -3.33 4.08
CA ARG A 362 21.26 -1.90 4.26
C ARG A 362 21.83 -1.05 3.13
N GLU A 363 23.08 -1.30 2.74
CA GLU A 363 23.74 -0.59 1.64
C GLU A 363 23.04 -0.85 0.29
N GLY A 364 22.61 -2.10 0.08
CA GLY A 364 21.86 -2.47 -1.13
C GLY A 364 20.47 -1.85 -1.21
N LEU A 365 19.82 -1.54 -0.07
CA LEU A 365 18.51 -0.88 -0.07
C LEU A 365 18.55 0.53 -0.67
N TYR A 366 19.66 1.26 -0.51
CA TYR A 366 19.78 2.63 -1.02
C TYR A 366 19.85 2.71 -2.55
N ILE A 367 20.26 1.63 -3.18
CA ILE A 367 20.34 1.50 -4.65
C ILE A 367 19.59 0.25 -5.11
N SER A 368 18.46 -0.01 -4.45
CA SER A 368 17.69 -1.23 -4.68
C SER A 368 17.21 -1.38 -6.12
N ASP A 369 16.79 -0.28 -6.75
CA ASP A 369 16.30 -0.32 -8.13
C ASP A 369 17.42 -0.67 -9.12
N ASP A 370 18.63 -0.12 -8.94
CA ASP A 370 19.79 -0.48 -9.74
C ASP A 370 20.15 -1.96 -9.54
N VAL A 371 20.22 -2.41 -8.27
CA VAL A 371 20.52 -3.80 -7.96
C VAL A 371 19.48 -4.74 -8.56
N MET A 372 18.17 -4.42 -8.44
CA MET A 372 17.11 -5.26 -9.00
C MET A 372 17.12 -5.27 -10.52
N SER A 373 17.47 -4.15 -11.18
CA SER A 373 17.51 -4.04 -12.64
C SER A 373 18.53 -5.01 -13.26
N ASP A 374 19.66 -5.26 -12.59
CA ASP A 374 20.70 -6.18 -13.06
C ASP A 374 20.21 -7.65 -13.17
N PHE A 375 19.15 -8.01 -12.43
CA PHE A 375 18.57 -9.36 -12.49
C PHE A 375 17.46 -9.52 -13.54
N MET A 376 16.95 -8.42 -14.12
CA MET A 376 15.81 -8.47 -15.03
C MET A 376 16.13 -9.22 -16.32
N ILE A 377 15.15 -9.93 -16.84
CA ILE A 377 15.20 -10.59 -18.14
C ILE A 377 14.36 -9.77 -19.10
N ILE A 378 15.00 -9.26 -20.16
CA ILE A 378 14.36 -8.44 -21.20
C ILE A 378 14.03 -9.32 -22.41
#